data_3e93756e2c1344e55b50c677812f783f
#
_entry.id   3e93756e2c1344e55b50c677812f783f
#
_cell.length_a   1.000
_cell.length_b   1.000
_cell.length_c   1.000
_cell.angle_alpha   90.00
_cell.angle_beta   90.00
_cell.angle_gamma   90.00
#
_symmetry.space_group_name_H-M   'P 1'
#
loop_
_entity.id
_entity.type
_entity.pdbx_description
1 polymer ?
#
loop_
_entity_poly.entity_id
_entity_poly.type
_entity_poly.pdbx_seq_one_letter_code
_entity_poly.pdbx_strand_id
1 'polypeptide(L)'
;MHFFVEKRTNANIFKLFNRETEGVIYMNSIDKSLEGNESNYWNWNGFKIFWSVKGEDNTHPMILLHGFGASSKHWRNNSYYFAQKGYSVYSIDLIGFGNSAQPGIKDIDKLDNGVWCNQVSDFIKQVIRPKTSKKIILIGNSLGSLVALTCAVYLKNEISSVIASPLPDPLVIKKKESELNSIFEKFRIKLIKIFFRIFPLEIVLFLISKLGIIKLGLNSAYFKKDKVDKELINIVSKPVLRKTSARALRAMCIGMATRGDKLKASYLLEQLSLSKKIPFLLLWGEKDNFIPLFLGKKIAKFHRWVELKIIS
;
A
#
# COMPACT_ATOMS: atom_id res chain seq x y z
N MET A 1 10.64 32.87 -3.45
CA MET A 1 11.02 32.05 -4.63
C MET A 1 10.97 30.56 -4.40
N HIS A 2 11.11 30.02 -3.17
CA HIS A 2 11.05 28.58 -2.85
C HIS A 2 9.64 27.95 -2.93
N PHE A 3 8.58 28.70 -2.71
CA PHE A 3 7.19 28.19 -2.76
C PHE A 3 6.70 27.80 -4.16
N PHE A 4 7.28 28.35 -5.22
CA PHE A 4 6.89 28.07 -6.61
C PHE A 4 7.50 26.77 -7.16
N VAL A 5 8.65 26.32 -6.63
CA VAL A 5 9.33 25.11 -7.09
C VAL A 5 8.65 23.85 -6.54
N GLU A 6 8.20 23.88 -5.28
CA GLU A 6 7.50 22.75 -4.66
C GLU A 6 6.12 22.46 -5.29
N LYS A 7 5.37 23.53 -5.67
CA LYS A 7 4.10 23.39 -6.39
C LYS A 7 4.27 22.81 -7.81
N ARG A 8 5.40 23.09 -8.49
CA ARG A 8 5.66 22.54 -9.83
C ARG A 8 5.97 21.06 -9.81
N THR A 9 6.64 20.54 -8.78
CA THR A 9 7.01 19.11 -8.68
C THR A 9 5.77 18.23 -8.42
N ASN A 10 4.87 18.66 -7.52
CA ASN A 10 3.64 17.92 -7.22
C ASN A 10 2.64 17.96 -8.38
N ALA A 11 2.53 19.08 -9.08
CA ALA A 11 1.73 19.19 -10.30
C ALA A 11 2.25 18.31 -11.44
N ASN A 12 3.55 18.01 -11.46
CA ASN A 12 4.15 17.17 -12.50
C ASN A 12 3.80 15.68 -12.31
N ILE A 13 3.82 15.14 -11.08
CA ILE A 13 3.47 13.73 -10.87
C ILE A 13 2.00 13.46 -11.22
N PHE A 14 1.07 14.35 -10.83
CA PHE A 14 -0.34 14.20 -11.17
C PHE A 14 -0.59 14.38 -12.68
N LYS A 15 0.20 15.24 -13.35
CA LYS A 15 0.18 15.38 -14.81
C LYS A 15 0.63 14.11 -15.53
N LEU A 16 1.56 13.33 -14.99
CA LEU A 16 1.92 12.03 -15.56
C LEU A 16 0.69 11.10 -15.62
N PHE A 17 -0.10 11.06 -14.53
CA PHE A 17 -1.33 10.28 -14.53
C PHE A 17 -2.44 10.90 -15.39
N ASN A 18 -2.41 12.20 -15.69
CA ASN A 18 -3.43 12.88 -16.49
C ASN A 18 -3.17 12.78 -18.01
N ARG A 19 -1.92 12.73 -18.46
CA ARG A 19 -1.57 12.68 -19.91
C ARG A 19 -1.67 11.29 -20.51
N GLU A 20 -1.53 10.24 -19.72
CA GLU A 20 -1.33 8.87 -20.23
C GLU A 20 -2.58 7.98 -20.19
N THR A 21 -3.74 8.52 -19.85
CA THR A 21 -5.00 7.76 -19.86
C THR A 21 -5.71 7.72 -21.20
N GLU A 22 -5.23 8.48 -22.19
CA GLU A 22 -5.70 8.35 -23.58
C GLU A 22 -4.93 7.29 -24.39
N GLY A 23 -3.79 6.84 -23.89
CA GLY A 23 -3.01 5.73 -24.42
C GLY A 23 -2.71 4.72 -23.32
N VAL A 24 -3.19 3.51 -23.43
CA VAL A 24 -2.67 2.38 -22.67
C VAL A 24 -1.16 2.40 -22.88
N ILE A 25 -0.40 2.60 -21.79
CA ILE A 25 1.07 2.57 -21.84
C ILE A 25 1.47 1.15 -22.22
N TYR A 26 1.55 0.89 -23.52
CA TYR A 26 2.28 -0.25 -24.05
C TYR A 26 3.77 0.09 -23.89
N MET A 27 4.37 -0.45 -22.83
CA MET A 27 5.82 -0.42 -22.66
C MET A 27 6.43 -1.37 -23.69
N ASN A 28 6.62 -0.88 -24.92
CA ASN A 28 7.19 -1.66 -26.03
C ASN A 28 8.72 -1.82 -25.95
N SER A 29 9.39 -1.26 -24.95
CA SER A 29 10.78 -1.57 -24.64
C SER A 29 11.14 -1.00 -23.26
N ILE A 30 11.24 -1.85 -22.24
CA ILE A 30 11.94 -1.51 -21.01
C ILE A 30 13.42 -1.58 -21.36
N ASP A 31 14.09 -0.45 -21.32
CA ASP A 31 15.55 -0.44 -21.38
C ASP A 31 16.08 -1.14 -20.13
N LYS A 32 16.54 -2.38 -20.31
CA LYS A 32 17.09 -3.21 -19.23
C LYS A 32 18.46 -2.75 -18.76
N SER A 33 19.06 -1.74 -19.40
CA SER A 33 20.35 -1.16 -18.97
C SER A 33 20.29 -0.51 -17.59
N LEU A 34 19.08 -0.23 -17.05
CA LEU A 34 18.84 0.18 -15.67
C LEU A 34 18.76 -1.01 -14.68
N GLU A 35 19.25 -2.18 -15.05
CA GLU A 35 19.33 -3.37 -14.20
C GLU A 35 20.42 -3.27 -13.12
N GLY A 36 20.45 -2.19 -12.36
CA GLY A 36 20.98 -2.24 -11.01
C GLY A 36 20.02 -3.05 -10.13
N ASN A 37 20.22 -4.35 -10.04
CA ASN A 37 19.42 -5.24 -9.19
C ASN A 37 19.90 -5.16 -7.75
N GLU A 38 19.85 -3.99 -7.13
CA GLU A 38 20.07 -3.92 -5.69
C GLU A 38 18.80 -4.30 -4.96
N SER A 39 18.63 -5.61 -4.76
CA SER A 39 17.70 -6.11 -3.76
C SER A 39 18.40 -6.11 -2.41
N ASN A 40 17.95 -5.22 -1.53
CA ASN A 40 18.58 -4.97 -0.26
C ASN A 40 17.72 -5.51 0.89
N TYR A 41 18.39 -5.85 1.98
CA TYR A 41 17.72 -6.14 3.24
C TYR A 41 18.09 -5.09 4.27
N TRP A 42 17.10 -4.65 5.02
CA TRP A 42 17.23 -3.72 6.12
C TRP A 42 16.72 -4.37 7.41
N ASN A 43 17.44 -4.17 8.51
CA ASN A 43 17.00 -4.66 9.82
C ASN A 43 16.11 -3.59 10.47
N TRP A 44 14.84 -3.91 10.64
CA TRP A 44 13.87 -3.08 11.32
C TRP A 44 13.39 -3.76 12.60
N ASN A 45 13.83 -3.24 13.75
CA ASN A 45 13.48 -3.79 15.08
C ASN A 45 13.72 -5.32 15.18
N GLY A 46 14.84 -5.81 14.65
CA GLY A 46 15.16 -7.24 14.62
C GLY A 46 14.52 -8.02 13.46
N PHE A 47 13.65 -7.41 12.67
CA PHE A 47 13.02 -8.05 11.52
C PHE A 47 13.75 -7.72 10.22
N LYS A 48 14.07 -8.74 9.44
CA LYS A 48 14.65 -8.61 8.11
C LYS A 48 13.61 -8.12 7.11
N ILE A 49 13.77 -6.92 6.58
CA ILE A 49 12.86 -6.27 5.63
C ILE A 49 13.52 -6.19 4.26
N PHE A 50 12.81 -6.67 3.25
CA PHE A 50 13.23 -6.62 1.86
C PHE A 50 12.79 -5.31 1.21
N TRP A 51 13.68 -4.71 0.42
CA TRP A 51 13.38 -3.55 -0.41
C TRP A 51 14.25 -3.52 -1.67
N SER A 52 13.88 -2.72 -2.63
CA SER A 52 14.66 -2.47 -3.84
C SER A 52 14.55 -1.01 -4.25
N VAL A 53 15.55 -0.52 -4.98
CA VAL A 53 15.55 0.82 -5.56
C VAL A 53 15.80 0.76 -7.05
N LYS A 54 15.20 1.69 -7.81
CA LYS A 54 15.46 1.96 -9.21
C LYS A 54 15.67 3.47 -9.38
N GLY A 55 16.65 3.85 -10.22
CA GLY A 55 17.01 5.25 -10.40
C GLY A 55 17.53 5.88 -9.11
N GLU A 56 18.46 5.20 -8.42
CA GLU A 56 18.99 5.63 -7.11
C GLU A 56 19.60 7.03 -7.14
N ASP A 57 20.26 7.38 -8.25
CA ASP A 57 20.90 8.68 -8.44
C ASP A 57 19.92 9.82 -8.77
N ASN A 58 18.65 9.50 -8.97
CA ASN A 58 17.63 10.50 -9.22
C ASN A 58 17.29 11.30 -7.96
N THR A 59 16.80 12.51 -8.14
CA THR A 59 16.68 13.48 -7.04
C THR A 59 15.34 13.49 -6.33
N HIS A 60 14.31 12.81 -6.86
CA HIS A 60 12.94 12.86 -6.34
C HIS A 60 12.55 11.51 -5.75
N PRO A 61 12.57 11.34 -4.42
CA PRO A 61 12.29 10.05 -3.79
C PRO A 61 10.79 9.70 -3.85
N MET A 62 10.52 8.45 -4.19
CA MET A 62 9.19 7.86 -4.28
C MET A 62 9.20 6.50 -3.59
N ILE A 63 8.17 6.20 -2.78
CA ILE A 63 7.99 4.89 -2.17
C ILE A 63 6.73 4.24 -2.75
N LEU A 64 6.88 3.01 -3.23
CA LEU A 64 5.80 2.17 -3.73
C LEU A 64 5.40 1.15 -2.66
N LEU A 65 4.13 1.18 -2.25
CA LEU A 65 3.53 0.34 -1.21
C LEU A 65 2.53 -0.63 -1.83
N HIS A 66 2.84 -1.92 -1.75
CA HIS A 66 2.02 -2.98 -2.35
C HIS A 66 0.74 -3.27 -1.57
N GLY A 67 -0.19 -3.99 -2.21
CA GLY A 67 -1.45 -4.45 -1.63
C GLY A 67 -1.31 -5.71 -0.79
N PHE A 68 -2.43 -6.12 -0.18
CA PHE A 68 -2.52 -7.38 0.57
C PHE A 68 -2.16 -8.58 -0.32
N GLY A 69 -1.38 -9.51 0.21
CA GLY A 69 -0.95 -10.72 -0.51
C GLY A 69 0.07 -10.50 -1.64
N ALA A 70 0.46 -9.25 -1.90
CA ALA A 70 1.46 -8.90 -2.90
C ALA A 70 2.85 -8.67 -2.27
N SER A 71 3.76 -8.09 -3.04
CA SER A 71 5.10 -7.68 -2.63
C SER A 71 5.58 -6.50 -3.48
N SER A 72 6.75 -5.96 -3.18
CA SER A 72 7.43 -4.92 -3.99
C SER A 72 7.55 -5.30 -5.46
N LYS A 73 7.69 -6.59 -5.76
CA LYS A 73 7.75 -7.11 -7.15
C LYS A 73 6.46 -6.88 -7.96
N HIS A 74 5.34 -6.58 -7.31
CA HIS A 74 4.11 -6.18 -8.01
C HIS A 74 4.29 -4.88 -8.81
N TRP A 75 5.22 -4.03 -8.36
CA TRP A 75 5.57 -2.77 -9.01
C TRP A 75 6.61 -2.89 -10.13
N ARG A 76 6.95 -4.13 -10.56
CA ARG A 76 8.01 -4.45 -11.53
C ARG A 76 8.11 -3.49 -12.73
N ASN A 77 6.98 -3.15 -13.36
CA ASN A 77 6.96 -2.24 -14.51
C ASN A 77 6.92 -0.76 -14.09
N ASN A 78 6.15 -0.45 -13.04
CA ASN A 78 5.98 0.93 -12.57
C ASN A 78 7.30 1.50 -12.03
N SER A 79 8.10 0.70 -11.31
CA SER A 79 9.36 1.16 -10.75
C SER A 79 10.36 1.60 -11.84
N TYR A 80 10.46 0.85 -12.93
CA TYR A 80 11.29 1.25 -14.07
C TYR A 80 10.76 2.50 -14.76
N TYR A 81 9.46 2.55 -15.01
CA TYR A 81 8.83 3.70 -15.64
C TYR A 81 9.10 5.00 -14.87
N PHE A 82 8.87 5.00 -13.57
CA PHE A 82 9.11 6.20 -12.76
C PHE A 82 10.60 6.53 -12.63
N ALA A 83 11.49 5.54 -12.58
CA ALA A 83 12.93 5.76 -12.60
C ALA A 83 13.37 6.48 -13.88
N GLN A 84 12.86 6.07 -15.05
CA GLN A 84 13.10 6.76 -16.34
C GLN A 84 12.53 8.18 -16.38
N LYS A 85 11.55 8.49 -15.53
CA LYS A 85 10.99 9.86 -15.37
C LYS A 85 11.72 10.71 -14.34
N GLY A 86 12.87 10.25 -13.82
CA GLY A 86 13.73 10.99 -12.91
C GLY A 86 13.40 10.85 -11.43
N TYR A 87 12.71 9.76 -11.05
CA TYR A 87 12.41 9.47 -9.64
C TYR A 87 13.36 8.40 -9.09
N SER A 88 13.84 8.57 -7.85
CA SER A 88 14.43 7.48 -7.05
C SER A 88 13.30 6.64 -6.47
N VAL A 89 13.07 5.46 -7.03
CA VAL A 89 11.88 4.65 -6.75
C VAL A 89 12.21 3.51 -5.80
N TYR A 90 11.80 3.65 -4.56
CA TYR A 90 11.95 2.64 -3.52
C TYR A 90 10.69 1.76 -3.46
N SER A 91 10.87 0.46 -3.58
CA SER A 91 9.80 -0.53 -3.45
C SER A 91 10.08 -1.39 -2.24
N ILE A 92 9.22 -1.36 -1.21
CA ILE A 92 9.42 -2.06 0.06
C ILE A 92 8.41 -3.19 0.23
N ASP A 93 8.88 -4.37 0.71
CA ASP A 93 7.99 -5.40 1.20
C ASP A 93 7.56 -5.05 2.63
N LEU A 94 6.29 -4.76 2.83
CA LEU A 94 5.74 -4.52 4.15
C LEU A 94 5.94 -5.76 5.03
N ILE A 95 6.28 -5.57 6.31
CA ILE A 95 6.44 -6.69 7.25
C ILE A 95 5.21 -7.58 7.24
N GLY A 96 5.42 -8.88 7.18
CA GLY A 96 4.36 -9.87 7.00
C GLY A 96 4.19 -10.34 5.56
N PHE A 97 4.77 -9.65 4.56
CA PHE A 97 4.60 -9.91 3.13
C PHE A 97 5.91 -10.18 2.40
N GLY A 98 5.79 -10.63 1.17
CA GLY A 98 6.89 -10.77 0.22
C GLY A 98 8.08 -11.56 0.77
N ASN A 99 9.27 -11.01 0.61
CA ASN A 99 10.52 -11.53 1.15
C ASN A 99 10.84 -10.99 2.55
N SER A 100 10.04 -10.07 3.07
CA SER A 100 10.18 -9.55 4.43
C SER A 100 9.84 -10.60 5.48
N ALA A 101 10.27 -10.37 6.73
CA ALA A 101 9.92 -11.21 7.86
C ALA A 101 8.39 -11.35 7.99
N GLN A 102 7.96 -12.53 8.41
CA GLN A 102 6.55 -12.88 8.64
C GLN A 102 6.36 -13.23 10.13
N PRO A 103 6.35 -12.23 11.04
CA PRO A 103 6.18 -12.44 12.45
C PRO A 103 4.76 -12.91 12.78
N GLY A 104 4.64 -13.69 13.85
CA GLY A 104 3.35 -14.04 14.43
C GLY A 104 3.02 -13.16 15.62
N ILE A 105 1.86 -13.43 16.26
CA ILE A 105 1.38 -12.71 17.45
C ILE A 105 2.28 -12.84 18.68
N LYS A 106 3.24 -13.77 18.69
CA LYS A 106 4.25 -13.91 19.73
C LYS A 106 5.42 -12.95 19.54
N ASP A 107 5.69 -12.58 18.28
CA ASP A 107 6.81 -11.74 17.88
C ASP A 107 6.38 -10.25 17.79
N ILE A 108 5.13 -10.03 17.38
CA ILE A 108 4.52 -8.71 17.27
C ILE A 108 3.03 -8.83 17.63
N ASP A 109 2.53 -7.97 18.52
CA ASP A 109 1.14 -8.08 19.04
C ASP A 109 0.10 -8.07 17.89
N LYS A 110 0.32 -7.26 16.88
CA LYS A 110 -0.58 -7.11 15.72
C LYS A 110 0.14 -6.51 14.52
N LEU A 111 -0.42 -6.71 13.33
CA LEU A 111 -0.03 -6.03 12.11
C LEU A 111 -1.21 -5.22 11.59
N ASP A 112 -1.09 -3.90 11.65
CA ASP A 112 -2.08 -2.94 11.13
C ASP A 112 -1.39 -1.79 10.37
N ASN A 113 -2.16 -0.89 9.80
CA ASN A 113 -1.61 0.24 9.04
C ASN A 113 -0.79 1.23 9.89
N GLY A 114 -0.94 1.22 11.20
CA GLY A 114 -0.06 1.98 12.11
C GLY A 114 1.33 1.36 12.20
N VAL A 115 1.43 0.04 12.32
CA VAL A 115 2.72 -0.69 12.33
C VAL A 115 3.44 -0.50 10.99
N TRP A 116 2.74 -0.62 9.87
CA TRP A 116 3.35 -0.39 8.55
C TRP A 116 3.72 1.08 8.32
N CYS A 117 2.97 2.02 8.87
CA CYS A 117 3.35 3.44 8.85
C CYS A 117 4.66 3.67 9.64
N ASN A 118 4.83 3.04 10.81
CA ASN A 118 6.08 3.13 11.58
C ASN A 118 7.25 2.52 10.79
N GLN A 119 7.04 1.38 10.12
CA GLN A 119 8.04 0.77 9.24
C GLN A 119 8.47 1.75 8.13
N VAL A 120 7.51 2.39 7.45
CA VAL A 120 7.79 3.40 6.40
C VAL A 120 8.52 4.61 6.98
N SER A 121 8.12 5.08 8.16
CA SER A 121 8.78 6.20 8.86
C SER A 121 10.26 5.92 9.11
N ASP A 122 10.56 4.74 9.66
CA ASP A 122 11.93 4.37 9.98
C ASP A 122 12.75 4.08 8.72
N PHE A 123 12.13 3.51 7.68
CA PHE A 123 12.76 3.35 6.36
C PHE A 123 13.13 4.71 5.75
N ILE A 124 12.24 5.69 5.82
CA ILE A 124 12.55 7.05 5.37
C ILE A 124 13.76 7.59 6.13
N LYS A 125 13.76 7.51 7.45
CA LYS A 125 14.83 8.07 8.29
C LYS A 125 16.18 7.38 8.07
N GLN A 126 16.20 6.05 7.98
CA GLN A 126 17.42 5.25 7.99
C GLN A 126 17.99 4.98 6.60
N VAL A 127 17.12 4.90 5.57
CA VAL A 127 17.54 4.51 4.21
C VAL A 127 17.51 5.70 3.24
N ILE A 128 16.45 6.53 3.29
CA ILE A 128 16.27 7.60 2.30
C ILE A 128 16.90 8.92 2.76
N ARG A 129 16.74 9.32 4.01
CA ARG A 129 17.24 10.60 4.53
C ARG A 129 18.74 10.79 4.45
N PRO A 130 19.58 9.75 4.57
CA PRO A 130 21.01 9.90 4.32
C PRO A 130 21.37 10.35 2.90
N LYS A 131 20.46 10.10 1.92
CA LYS A 131 20.67 10.39 0.49
C LYS A 131 20.00 11.69 0.03
N THR A 132 18.88 12.11 0.66
CA THR A 132 18.13 13.30 0.24
C THR A 132 17.28 13.90 1.36
N SER A 133 17.20 15.24 1.38
CA SER A 133 16.27 16.00 2.24
C SER A 133 14.89 16.25 1.59
N LYS A 134 14.70 15.84 0.32
CA LYS A 134 13.44 16.06 -0.39
C LYS A 134 12.30 15.25 0.20
N LYS A 135 11.09 15.81 0.15
CA LYS A 135 9.89 15.13 0.60
C LYS A 135 9.53 13.96 -0.31
N ILE A 136 8.91 12.95 0.25
CA ILE A 136 8.62 11.65 -0.36
C ILE A 136 7.27 11.68 -1.06
N ILE A 137 7.21 11.12 -2.25
CA ILE A 137 5.96 10.77 -2.92
C ILE A 137 5.59 9.34 -2.50
N LEU A 138 4.36 9.12 -2.03
CA LEU A 138 3.85 7.79 -1.73
C LEU A 138 2.87 7.33 -2.80
N ILE A 139 3.09 6.13 -3.33
CA ILE A 139 2.12 5.45 -4.19
C ILE A 139 1.74 4.14 -3.52
N GLY A 140 0.46 3.96 -3.25
CA GLY A 140 -0.07 2.76 -2.62
C GLY A 140 -1.09 2.05 -3.51
N ASN A 141 -1.08 0.71 -3.42
CA ASN A 141 -2.12 -0.12 -3.99
C ASN A 141 -2.92 -0.80 -2.86
N SER A 142 -4.24 -0.67 -2.87
CA SER A 142 -5.13 -1.33 -1.90
C SER A 142 -4.65 -1.11 -0.44
N LEU A 143 -4.24 -2.16 0.28
CA LEU A 143 -3.66 -2.02 1.63
C LEU A 143 -2.55 -0.96 1.67
N GLY A 144 -1.67 -0.93 0.66
CA GLY A 144 -0.62 0.09 0.53
C GLY A 144 -1.18 1.52 0.43
N SER A 145 -2.38 1.69 -0.16
CA SER A 145 -3.07 2.98 -0.18
C SER A 145 -3.49 3.44 1.21
N LEU A 146 -3.98 2.52 2.04
CA LEU A 146 -4.33 2.82 3.42
C LEU A 146 -3.08 3.15 4.26
N VAL A 147 -1.97 2.45 4.03
CA VAL A 147 -0.67 2.76 4.66
C VAL A 147 -0.18 4.14 4.21
N ALA A 148 -0.24 4.45 2.90
CA ALA A 148 0.14 5.75 2.36
C ALA A 148 -0.69 6.90 2.95
N LEU A 149 -2.01 6.71 3.08
CA LEU A 149 -2.90 7.68 3.74
C LEU A 149 -2.52 7.86 5.22
N THR A 150 -2.20 6.77 5.93
CA THR A 150 -1.75 6.82 7.32
C THR A 150 -0.46 7.62 7.45
N CYS A 151 0.52 7.34 6.58
CA CYS A 151 1.78 8.09 6.53
C CYS A 151 1.56 9.57 6.22
N ALA A 152 0.64 9.92 5.31
CA ALA A 152 0.33 11.32 5.00
C ALA A 152 -0.17 12.10 6.22
N VAL A 153 -0.92 11.45 7.11
CA VAL A 153 -1.41 12.08 8.35
C VAL A 153 -0.31 12.19 9.41
N TYR A 154 0.41 11.08 9.66
CA TYR A 154 1.36 11.02 10.78
C TYR A 154 2.77 11.49 10.42
N LEU A 155 3.15 11.48 9.15
CA LEU A 155 4.45 11.90 8.62
C LEU A 155 4.34 13.11 7.69
N LYS A 156 3.42 14.02 7.95
CA LYS A 156 3.07 15.16 7.07
C LYS A 156 4.25 16.03 6.65
N ASN A 157 5.30 16.11 7.45
CA ASN A 157 6.50 16.88 7.14
C ASN A 157 7.42 16.15 6.14
N GLU A 158 7.32 14.82 6.08
CA GLU A 158 8.12 13.95 5.21
C GLU A 158 7.47 13.74 3.85
N ILE A 159 6.15 13.83 3.76
CA ILE A 159 5.37 13.45 2.58
C ILE A 159 5.03 14.69 1.75
N SER A 160 5.25 14.60 0.43
CA SER A 160 4.92 15.66 -0.53
C SER A 160 3.58 15.43 -1.21
N SER A 161 3.22 14.19 -1.53
CA SER A 161 1.96 13.81 -2.18
C SER A 161 1.67 12.34 -2.03
N VAL A 162 0.41 11.95 -2.20
CA VAL A 162 -0.05 10.56 -2.15
C VAL A 162 -0.87 10.22 -3.39
N ILE A 163 -0.58 9.06 -3.98
CA ILE A 163 -1.41 8.41 -4.99
C ILE A 163 -1.91 7.09 -4.41
N ALA A 164 -3.21 6.92 -4.29
CA ALA A 164 -3.86 5.72 -3.74
C ALA A 164 -4.68 5.00 -4.80
N SER A 165 -4.47 3.70 -5.00
CA SER A 165 -5.11 2.92 -6.07
C SER A 165 -5.54 1.52 -5.60
N PRO A 166 -6.83 1.23 -5.45
CA PRO A 166 -7.85 2.05 -4.83
C PRO A 166 -7.64 2.13 -3.32
N LEU A 167 -8.43 2.91 -2.60
CA LEU A 167 -8.38 2.96 -1.13
C LEU A 167 -9.39 1.97 -0.52
N PRO A 168 -8.93 0.89 0.14
CA PRO A 168 -9.81 -0.09 0.75
C PRO A 168 -10.13 0.32 2.19
N ASP A 169 -11.31 0.73 2.46
CA ASP A 169 -11.85 0.74 3.82
C ASP A 169 -13.38 0.89 3.71
N PRO A 170 -14.18 -0.10 4.12
CA PRO A 170 -15.64 -0.03 4.06
C PRO A 170 -16.21 1.07 4.97
N LEU A 171 -15.42 1.54 5.95
CA LEU A 171 -15.81 2.59 6.89
C LEU A 171 -15.34 3.98 6.46
N VAL A 172 -15.26 4.23 5.16
CA VAL A 172 -14.88 5.56 4.61
C VAL A 172 -15.83 6.66 5.06
N ILE A 173 -17.05 6.31 5.48
CA ILE A 173 -18.05 7.25 5.95
C ILE A 173 -18.29 6.99 7.43
N LYS A 174 -18.02 8.00 8.23
CA LYS A 174 -18.28 8.00 9.67
C LYS A 174 -19.77 7.69 9.91
N LYS A 175 -20.08 6.50 10.42
CA LYS A 175 -21.34 6.31 11.13
C LYS A 175 -21.21 7.05 12.46
N LYS A 176 -22.20 7.86 12.81
CA LYS A 176 -22.32 8.46 14.13
C LYS A 176 -22.34 7.31 15.15
N GLU A 177 -21.20 7.07 15.81
CA GLU A 177 -21.12 6.02 16.86
C GLU A 177 -21.83 6.58 18.10
N SER A 178 -22.81 5.83 18.58
CA SER A 178 -23.41 6.07 19.89
C SER A 178 -22.41 5.64 20.99
N GLU A 179 -22.28 6.43 22.03
CA GLU A 179 -21.37 6.22 23.18
C GLU A 179 -21.59 4.92 23.97
N LEU A 180 -22.63 4.17 23.68
CA LEU A 180 -23.01 2.92 24.36
C LEU A 180 -22.02 1.75 24.17
N ASN A 181 -20.90 1.90 23.49
CA ASN A 181 -20.21 0.75 22.88
C ASN A 181 -18.83 0.38 23.45
N SER A 182 -18.33 1.01 24.52
CA SER A 182 -16.96 0.69 25.01
C SER A 182 -16.84 -0.75 25.54
N ILE A 183 -17.86 -1.28 26.23
CA ILE A 183 -17.84 -2.66 26.76
C ILE A 183 -18.06 -3.65 25.63
N PHE A 184 -19.02 -3.40 24.73
CA PHE A 184 -19.26 -4.21 23.54
C PHE A 184 -18.04 -4.26 22.62
N GLU A 185 -17.34 -3.15 22.43
CA GLU A 185 -16.11 -3.11 21.62
C GLU A 185 -14.99 -3.94 22.26
N LYS A 186 -14.78 -3.84 23.56
CA LYS A 186 -13.78 -4.67 24.26
C LYS A 186 -14.12 -6.16 24.15
N PHE A 187 -15.40 -6.52 24.27
CA PHE A 187 -15.86 -7.89 24.11
C PHE A 187 -15.70 -8.38 22.68
N ARG A 188 -16.09 -7.57 21.68
CA ARG A 188 -15.89 -7.83 20.25
C ARG A 188 -14.41 -8.08 19.92
N ILE A 189 -13.51 -7.22 20.41
CA ILE A 189 -12.07 -7.36 20.22
C ILE A 189 -11.57 -8.68 20.80
N LYS A 190 -12.04 -9.04 22.01
CA LYS A 190 -11.68 -10.30 22.66
C LYS A 190 -12.13 -11.51 21.85
N LEU A 191 -13.37 -11.49 21.34
CA LEU A 191 -13.90 -12.56 20.47
C LEU A 191 -13.11 -12.69 19.17
N ILE A 192 -12.78 -11.59 18.50
CA ILE A 192 -11.96 -11.59 17.30
C ILE A 192 -10.59 -12.21 17.56
N LYS A 193 -9.93 -11.81 18.66
CA LYS A 193 -8.62 -12.37 19.04
C LYS A 193 -8.71 -13.88 19.30
N ILE A 194 -9.75 -14.35 19.99
CA ILE A 194 -9.99 -15.77 20.24
C ILE A 194 -10.24 -16.51 18.93
N PHE A 195 -11.17 -15.99 18.10
CA PHE A 195 -11.48 -16.59 16.82
C PHE A 195 -10.23 -16.80 15.95
N PHE A 196 -9.45 -15.75 15.69
CA PHE A 196 -8.26 -15.87 14.85
C PHE A 196 -7.11 -16.68 15.48
N ARG A 197 -7.11 -16.85 16.83
CA ARG A 197 -6.15 -17.76 17.49
C ARG A 197 -6.48 -19.23 17.21
N ILE A 198 -7.75 -19.58 17.13
CA ILE A 198 -8.22 -20.95 16.96
C ILE A 198 -8.43 -21.31 15.49
N PHE A 199 -8.80 -20.33 14.66
CA PHE A 199 -9.13 -20.55 13.25
C PHE A 199 -7.94 -21.14 12.46
N PRO A 200 -8.13 -22.25 11.74
CA PRO A 200 -7.05 -23.01 11.10
C PRO A 200 -6.59 -22.37 9.78
N LEU A 201 -5.98 -21.19 9.87
CA LEU A 201 -5.45 -20.46 8.71
C LEU A 201 -4.43 -21.25 7.91
N GLU A 202 -3.70 -22.16 8.55
CA GLU A 202 -2.74 -23.08 7.93
C GLU A 202 -3.42 -23.96 6.87
N ILE A 203 -4.59 -24.53 7.22
CA ILE A 203 -5.38 -25.36 6.30
C ILE A 203 -5.93 -24.52 5.16
N VAL A 204 -6.45 -23.34 5.47
CA VAL A 204 -7.00 -22.41 4.46
C VAL A 204 -5.93 -22.02 3.43
N LEU A 205 -4.75 -21.62 3.89
CA LEU A 205 -3.65 -21.25 2.99
C LEU A 205 -3.14 -22.45 2.19
N PHE A 206 -3.09 -23.63 2.79
CA PHE A 206 -2.75 -24.87 2.08
C PHE A 206 -3.74 -25.14 0.94
N LEU A 207 -5.05 -25.06 1.19
CA LEU A 207 -6.07 -25.25 0.16
C LEU A 207 -5.98 -24.19 -0.93
N ILE A 208 -5.82 -22.91 -0.57
CA ILE A 208 -5.64 -21.81 -1.53
C ILE A 208 -4.43 -22.06 -2.44
N SER A 209 -3.34 -22.60 -1.89
CA SER A 209 -2.13 -22.87 -2.66
C SER A 209 -2.27 -24.05 -3.63
N LYS A 210 -3.09 -25.05 -3.29
CA LYS A 210 -3.26 -26.28 -4.07
C LYS A 210 -4.33 -26.20 -5.15
N LEU A 211 -5.42 -25.49 -4.88
CA LEU A 211 -6.61 -25.50 -5.75
C LEU A 211 -6.59 -24.44 -6.87
N GLY A 212 -5.44 -23.81 -7.15
CA GLY A 212 -5.35 -22.76 -8.17
C GLY A 212 -6.15 -21.49 -7.84
N ILE A 213 -6.63 -21.37 -6.60
CA ILE A 213 -7.48 -20.26 -6.14
C ILE A 213 -6.76 -18.92 -6.31
N ILE A 214 -5.43 -18.88 -6.16
CA ILE A 214 -4.63 -17.66 -6.38
C ILE A 214 -4.81 -17.16 -7.82
N LYS A 215 -4.74 -18.06 -8.81
CA LYS A 215 -4.95 -17.70 -10.22
C LYS A 215 -6.38 -17.22 -10.47
N LEU A 216 -7.38 -17.88 -9.88
CA LEU A 216 -8.77 -17.46 -9.97
C LEU A 216 -8.98 -16.08 -9.34
N GLY A 217 -8.41 -15.84 -8.15
CA GLY A 217 -8.45 -14.54 -7.47
C GLY A 217 -7.81 -13.44 -8.31
N LEU A 218 -6.63 -13.68 -8.87
CA LEU A 218 -5.96 -12.73 -9.76
C LEU A 218 -6.80 -12.46 -11.03
N ASN A 219 -7.37 -13.49 -11.65
CA ASN A 219 -8.25 -13.33 -12.81
C ASN A 219 -9.52 -12.52 -12.48
N SER A 220 -9.99 -12.57 -11.24
CA SER A 220 -11.12 -11.74 -10.80
C SER A 220 -10.70 -10.29 -10.53
N ALA A 221 -9.44 -10.08 -10.09
CA ALA A 221 -8.90 -8.77 -9.80
C ALA A 221 -8.54 -7.97 -11.06
N TYR A 222 -8.08 -8.65 -12.10
CA TYR A 222 -7.61 -8.01 -13.33
C TYR A 222 -8.69 -8.05 -14.40
N PHE A 223 -9.10 -6.89 -14.91
CA PHE A 223 -10.00 -6.80 -16.06
C PHE A 223 -9.33 -7.39 -17.32
N LYS A 224 -8.08 -7.00 -17.59
CA LYS A 224 -7.27 -7.57 -18.69
C LYS A 224 -6.58 -8.84 -18.19
N LYS A 225 -7.18 -9.99 -18.49
CA LYS A 225 -6.70 -11.31 -18.01
C LYS A 225 -5.33 -11.71 -18.58
N ASP A 226 -4.92 -11.16 -19.72
CA ASP A 226 -3.60 -11.31 -20.30
C ASP A 226 -2.47 -10.78 -19.40
N LYS A 227 -2.79 -9.86 -18.48
CA LYS A 227 -1.85 -9.33 -17.49
C LYS A 227 -1.60 -10.28 -16.30
N VAL A 228 -2.40 -11.34 -16.17
CA VAL A 228 -2.21 -12.39 -15.15
C VAL A 228 -1.24 -13.45 -15.71
N ASP A 229 0.01 -13.06 -15.85
CA ASP A 229 1.09 -13.89 -16.33
C ASP A 229 1.64 -14.85 -15.24
N LYS A 230 2.46 -15.82 -15.65
CA LYS A 230 3.09 -16.80 -14.74
C LYS A 230 3.96 -16.11 -13.68
N GLU A 231 4.59 -14.98 -14.02
CA GLU A 231 5.43 -14.23 -13.09
C GLU A 231 4.58 -13.62 -11.97
N LEU A 232 3.46 -12.96 -12.31
CA LEU A 232 2.54 -12.40 -11.31
C LEU A 232 1.98 -13.48 -10.36
N ILE A 233 1.58 -14.64 -10.92
CA ILE A 233 1.13 -15.78 -10.11
C ILE A 233 2.23 -16.20 -9.14
N ASN A 234 3.48 -16.31 -9.58
CA ASN A 234 4.61 -16.66 -8.72
C ASN A 234 4.90 -15.60 -7.64
N ILE A 235 4.81 -14.31 -7.99
CA ILE A 235 5.02 -13.19 -7.05
C ILE A 235 4.04 -13.29 -5.87
N VAL A 236 2.78 -13.63 -6.15
CA VAL A 236 1.73 -13.74 -5.11
C VAL A 236 1.81 -15.08 -4.38
N SER A 237 2.11 -16.17 -5.08
CA SER A 237 2.09 -17.53 -4.50
C SER A 237 3.26 -17.79 -3.56
N LYS A 238 4.49 -17.39 -3.93
CA LYS A 238 5.69 -17.67 -3.13
C LYS A 238 5.60 -17.25 -1.66
N PRO A 239 5.16 -16.02 -1.32
CA PRO A 239 5.03 -15.62 0.08
C PRO A 239 3.98 -16.42 0.87
N VAL A 240 2.90 -16.83 0.20
CA VAL A 240 1.80 -17.62 0.80
C VAL A 240 2.25 -19.02 1.16
N LEU A 241 3.16 -19.61 0.36
CA LEU A 241 3.70 -20.96 0.56
C LEU A 241 4.72 -21.06 1.70
N ARG A 242 5.18 -19.95 2.26
CA ARG A 242 6.14 -19.98 3.38
C ARG A 242 5.47 -20.55 4.63
N LYS A 243 6.20 -21.38 5.39
CA LYS A 243 5.72 -21.96 6.67
C LYS A 243 5.26 -20.91 7.69
N THR A 244 5.73 -19.67 7.54
CA THR A 244 5.43 -18.54 8.43
C THR A 244 4.22 -17.72 8.00
N SER A 245 3.64 -17.97 6.81
CA SER A 245 2.58 -17.15 6.23
C SER A 245 1.30 -17.11 7.08
N ALA A 246 0.87 -18.26 7.59
CA ALA A 246 -0.34 -18.35 8.42
C ALA A 246 -0.22 -17.54 9.72
N ARG A 247 0.95 -17.57 10.38
CA ARG A 247 1.16 -16.82 11.62
C ARG A 247 1.14 -15.31 11.39
N ALA A 248 1.74 -14.83 10.29
CA ALA A 248 1.71 -13.42 9.91
C ALA A 248 0.30 -12.99 9.49
N LEU A 249 -0.40 -13.81 8.70
CA LEU A 249 -1.79 -13.56 8.34
C LEU A 249 -2.69 -13.44 9.57
N ARG A 250 -2.48 -14.28 10.59
CA ARG A 250 -3.19 -14.20 11.87
C ARG A 250 -2.96 -12.86 12.58
N ALA A 251 -1.71 -12.41 12.65
CA ALA A 251 -1.37 -11.10 13.22
C ALA A 251 -2.03 -9.94 12.45
N MET A 252 -2.11 -10.04 11.10
CA MET A 252 -2.79 -9.06 10.26
C MET A 252 -4.30 -9.07 10.47
N CYS A 253 -4.95 -10.24 10.47
CA CYS A 253 -6.40 -10.34 10.68
C CYS A 253 -6.79 -9.73 12.03
N ILE A 254 -6.04 -10.04 13.09
CA ILE A 254 -6.25 -9.45 14.40
C ILE A 254 -6.00 -7.94 14.35
N GLY A 255 -4.86 -7.49 13.82
CA GLY A 255 -4.48 -6.09 13.77
C GLY A 255 -5.50 -5.24 13.01
N MET A 256 -5.84 -5.65 11.80
CA MET A 256 -6.78 -4.91 10.96
C MET A 256 -8.20 -4.89 11.52
N ALA A 257 -8.67 -5.99 12.14
CA ALA A 257 -9.99 -6.06 12.72
C ALA A 257 -10.14 -5.33 14.07
N THR A 258 -9.02 -5.13 14.78
CA THR A 258 -9.01 -4.50 16.12
C THR A 258 -8.27 -3.15 16.14
N ARG A 259 -7.94 -2.60 14.98
CA ARG A 259 -7.26 -1.30 14.89
C ARG A 259 -8.13 -0.18 15.46
N GLY A 260 -7.48 0.77 16.13
CA GLY A 260 -8.16 1.92 16.72
C GLY A 260 -8.76 2.85 15.66
N ASP A 261 -9.73 3.67 16.06
CA ASP A 261 -10.46 4.60 15.18
C ASP A 261 -9.54 5.56 14.44
N LYS A 262 -8.46 6.00 15.07
CA LYS A 262 -7.44 6.88 14.48
C LYS A 262 -6.71 6.28 13.27
N LEU A 263 -6.84 4.97 13.05
CA LEU A 263 -6.27 4.25 11.89
C LEU A 263 -7.32 3.89 10.81
N LYS A 264 -8.59 4.25 11.02
CA LYS A 264 -9.65 4.06 10.02
C LYS A 264 -9.55 5.14 8.93
N ALA A 265 -9.83 4.79 7.67
CA ALA A 265 -9.71 5.71 6.55
C ALA A 265 -10.60 6.96 6.70
N SER A 266 -11.78 6.83 7.29
CA SER A 266 -12.67 7.96 7.56
C SER A 266 -12.01 9.03 8.44
N TYR A 267 -11.37 8.61 9.55
CA TYR A 267 -10.65 9.52 10.44
C TYR A 267 -9.42 10.13 9.72
N LEU A 268 -8.65 9.29 9.04
CA LEU A 268 -7.42 9.73 8.36
C LEU A 268 -7.72 10.76 7.25
N LEU A 269 -8.78 10.55 6.45
CA LEU A 269 -9.22 11.50 5.43
C LEU A 269 -9.69 12.81 6.05
N GLU A 270 -10.40 12.76 7.17
CA GLU A 270 -10.81 13.95 7.91
C GLU A 270 -9.60 14.75 8.41
N GLN A 271 -8.61 14.08 9.04
CA GLN A 271 -7.38 14.72 9.51
C GLN A 271 -6.57 15.34 8.37
N LEU A 272 -6.47 14.65 7.23
CA LEU A 272 -5.76 15.19 6.08
C LEU A 272 -6.51 16.38 5.46
N SER A 273 -7.84 16.38 5.46
CA SER A 273 -8.68 17.51 5.05
C SER A 273 -8.39 18.77 5.87
N LEU A 274 -8.24 18.63 7.19
CA LEU A 274 -7.95 19.75 8.08
C LEU A 274 -6.55 20.33 7.83
N SER A 275 -5.59 19.49 7.46
CA SER A 275 -4.21 19.94 7.20
C SER A 275 -4.03 20.61 5.84
N LYS A 276 -4.86 20.30 4.83
CA LYS A 276 -4.90 20.82 3.43
C LYS A 276 -3.54 20.96 2.71
N LYS A 277 -2.49 20.30 3.21
CA LYS A 277 -1.12 20.55 2.76
C LYS A 277 -0.57 19.48 1.81
N ILE A 278 -1.16 18.27 1.79
CA ILE A 278 -0.66 17.15 1.00
C ILE A 278 -1.65 16.83 -0.11
N PRO A 279 -1.28 16.99 -1.38
CA PRO A 279 -2.09 16.58 -2.53
C PRO A 279 -2.37 15.08 -2.48
N PHE A 280 -3.61 14.69 -2.77
CA PHE A 280 -4.08 13.32 -2.69
C PHE A 280 -4.88 12.95 -3.93
N LEU A 281 -4.34 12.00 -4.72
CA LEU A 281 -4.96 11.47 -5.92
C LEU A 281 -5.49 10.06 -5.65
N LEU A 282 -6.76 9.83 -5.91
CA LEU A 282 -7.36 8.50 -5.99
C LEU A 282 -7.37 8.03 -7.45
N LEU A 283 -6.71 6.90 -7.71
CA LEU A 283 -6.85 6.18 -8.97
C LEU A 283 -7.82 5.02 -8.75
N TRP A 284 -8.82 4.88 -9.62
CA TRP A 284 -9.82 3.82 -9.46
C TRP A 284 -10.17 3.19 -10.78
N GLY A 285 -10.06 1.87 -10.86
CA GLY A 285 -10.53 1.12 -12.02
C GLY A 285 -12.06 1.20 -12.13
N GLU A 286 -12.57 1.54 -13.30
CA GLU A 286 -14.03 1.57 -13.54
C GLU A 286 -14.68 0.22 -13.26
N LYS A 287 -13.95 -0.85 -13.61
CA LYS A 287 -14.40 -2.25 -13.50
C LYS A 287 -13.70 -3.00 -12.35
N ASP A 288 -13.37 -2.30 -11.25
CA ASP A 288 -12.81 -2.94 -10.07
C ASP A 288 -13.87 -3.81 -9.37
N ASN A 289 -13.68 -5.12 -9.42
CA ASN A 289 -14.59 -6.10 -8.84
C ASN A 289 -14.40 -6.30 -7.33
N PHE A 290 -13.25 -5.87 -6.77
CA PHE A 290 -12.95 -6.03 -5.34
C PHE A 290 -13.36 -4.82 -4.52
N ILE A 291 -13.06 -3.64 -5.04
CA ILE A 291 -13.35 -2.38 -4.35
C ILE A 291 -14.16 -1.50 -5.32
N PRO A 292 -15.49 -1.56 -5.25
CA PRO A 292 -16.36 -0.94 -6.25
C PRO A 292 -16.14 0.58 -6.36
N LEU A 293 -16.13 1.09 -7.60
CA LEU A 293 -15.91 2.50 -7.93
C LEU A 293 -16.82 3.47 -7.18
N PHE A 294 -18.04 3.06 -6.81
CA PHE A 294 -18.94 3.94 -6.07
C PHE A 294 -18.34 4.42 -4.74
N LEU A 295 -17.43 3.63 -4.11
CA LEU A 295 -16.72 4.06 -2.91
C LEU A 295 -15.76 5.22 -3.21
N GLY A 296 -15.01 5.15 -4.32
CA GLY A 296 -14.14 6.25 -4.76
C GLY A 296 -14.93 7.53 -5.07
N LYS A 297 -16.06 7.40 -5.79
CA LYS A 297 -16.97 8.51 -6.05
C LYS A 297 -17.52 9.13 -4.75
N LYS A 298 -17.81 8.28 -3.76
CA LYS A 298 -18.30 8.69 -2.46
C LYS A 298 -17.24 9.44 -1.68
N ILE A 299 -15.98 8.97 -1.66
CA ILE A 299 -14.85 9.68 -1.05
C ILE A 299 -14.69 11.07 -1.68
N ALA A 300 -14.63 11.17 -3.01
CA ALA A 300 -14.46 12.43 -3.70
C ALA A 300 -15.63 13.41 -3.49
N LYS A 301 -16.85 12.89 -3.32
CA LYS A 301 -18.03 13.69 -2.99
C LYS A 301 -17.94 14.33 -1.59
N PHE A 302 -17.50 13.55 -0.59
CA PHE A 302 -17.38 14.03 0.80
C PHE A 302 -16.11 14.86 1.04
N HIS A 303 -15.03 14.54 0.31
CA HIS A 303 -13.73 15.18 0.45
C HIS A 303 -13.35 15.86 -0.87
N ARG A 304 -13.91 17.05 -1.14
CA ARG A 304 -13.71 17.79 -2.41
C ARG A 304 -12.26 18.16 -2.72
N TRP A 305 -11.37 18.04 -1.75
CA TRP A 305 -9.92 18.23 -1.91
C TRP A 305 -9.21 17.00 -2.48
N VAL A 306 -9.87 15.85 -2.51
CA VAL A 306 -9.37 14.61 -3.12
C VAL A 306 -9.64 14.64 -4.61
N GLU A 307 -8.60 14.50 -5.41
CA GLU A 307 -8.72 14.30 -6.85
C GLU A 307 -9.04 12.83 -7.14
N LEU A 308 -10.12 12.56 -7.85
CA LEU A 308 -10.48 11.19 -8.28
C LEU A 308 -10.27 11.07 -9.78
N LYS A 309 -9.44 10.10 -10.19
CA LYS A 309 -9.28 9.72 -11.58
C LYS A 309 -9.76 8.29 -11.78
N ILE A 310 -10.68 8.11 -12.73
CA ILE A 310 -11.23 6.81 -13.11
C ILE A 310 -10.42 6.30 -14.30
N ILE A 311 -10.02 5.02 -14.22
CA ILE A 311 -9.27 4.32 -15.26
C ILE A 311 -10.23 3.29 -15.89
N SER A 312 -10.52 3.43 -17.18
CA SER A 312 -11.36 2.53 -17.97
C SER A 312 -10.65 1.26 -18.42
#